data_f3ec63ebfdda9f3cccaf10195b4817ab
#
_entry.id   f3ec63ebfdda9f3cccaf10195b4817ab
#
_cell.length_a   1.000
_cell.length_b   1.000
_cell.length_c   1.000
_cell.angle_alpha   90.00
_cell.angle_beta   90.00
_cell.angle_gamma   90.00
#
_symmetry.space_group_name_H-M   'P 1'
#
loop_
_entity.id
_entity.type
_entity.pdbx_description
1 polymer ?
#
loop_
_entity_poly.entity_id
_entity_poly.type
_entity_poly.pdbx_seq_one_letter_code
_entity_poly.pdbx_strand_id
1 'polypeptide(L)'
;DHGVRLITYSLEGKTLAGGEAINAEAIENLPHGIGFTVHWQGADYPVRASVIGRFNVSNLLATAGILLTFGIDAPAVFAQLERLTAPAGRLEVVRSGSSSESASASAPFADPLVIVDYAHTPDALIKVMTALNEVLASRPGGVLSTVFGAGGDRDHGKRPLMGAAAGSLSGRIVITSDNPRSEDPQAIAEAVAAGVAEADRAKMTVELDRRRAIIEAVCAAGANDIVLIAGKGHETYQEVNGVRSHFSDVQVAREALLERHARILRQKEAE
;
A
#
# COMPACT_ATOMS: atom_id res chain seq x y z
N ASP A 1 3.58 -43.98 -4.69
CA ASP A 1 3.96 -42.86 -5.59
C ASP A 1 2.72 -42.43 -6.37
N HIS A 2 2.05 -41.40 -5.91
CA HIS A 2 0.74 -40.97 -6.50
C HIS A 2 0.92 -39.98 -7.66
N GLY A 3 2.12 -39.81 -8.22
CA GLY A 3 2.35 -38.96 -9.39
C GLY A 3 2.06 -37.46 -9.14
N VAL A 4 2.10 -37.01 -7.88
CA VAL A 4 1.85 -35.60 -7.54
C VAL A 4 3.08 -34.78 -7.91
N ARG A 5 2.92 -33.78 -8.77
CA ARG A 5 3.96 -32.80 -9.06
C ARG A 5 3.96 -31.74 -7.95
N LEU A 6 5.10 -31.58 -7.26
CA LEU A 6 5.29 -30.59 -6.21
C LEU A 6 6.11 -29.41 -6.73
N ILE A 7 5.52 -28.23 -6.76
CA ILE A 7 6.23 -26.97 -7.04
C ILE A 7 6.25 -26.16 -5.76
N THR A 8 7.43 -25.77 -5.32
CA THR A 8 7.66 -24.90 -4.16
C THR A 8 8.15 -23.53 -4.62
N TYR A 9 8.02 -22.50 -3.78
CA TYR A 9 8.59 -21.20 -4.06
C TYR A 9 9.25 -20.60 -2.82
N SER A 10 10.29 -19.78 -3.03
CA SER A 10 11.06 -19.16 -1.94
C SER A 10 11.68 -17.83 -2.37
N LEU A 11 11.78 -16.89 -1.41
CA LEU A 11 12.55 -15.65 -1.53
C LEU A 11 13.94 -15.76 -0.88
N GLU A 12 14.31 -16.95 -0.39
CA GLU A 12 15.55 -17.22 0.36
C GLU A 12 16.34 -18.37 -0.26
N GLY A 13 16.00 -18.80 -1.48
CA GLY A 13 16.67 -19.93 -2.16
C GLY A 13 16.41 -21.31 -1.52
N LYS A 14 15.42 -21.45 -0.65
CA LYS A 14 15.10 -22.73 -0.01
C LYS A 14 14.37 -23.65 -0.98
N THR A 15 14.80 -24.91 -1.02
CA THR A 15 14.19 -25.97 -1.82
C THR A 15 13.77 -27.13 -0.92
N LEU A 16 12.67 -27.80 -1.25
CA LEU A 16 12.27 -29.06 -0.62
C LEU A 16 12.76 -30.24 -1.45
N ALA A 17 13.23 -31.29 -0.78
CA ALA A 17 13.64 -32.50 -1.45
C ALA A 17 12.49 -33.13 -2.25
N GLY A 18 12.73 -33.47 -3.52
CA GLY A 18 11.76 -34.12 -4.41
C GLY A 18 10.77 -33.17 -5.08
N GLY A 19 10.91 -31.85 -4.92
CA GLY A 19 10.09 -30.83 -5.58
C GLY A 19 10.87 -29.99 -6.59
N GLU A 20 10.15 -29.35 -7.53
CA GLU A 20 10.67 -28.27 -8.35
C GLU A 20 10.57 -26.96 -7.56
N ALA A 21 11.57 -26.08 -7.63
CA ALA A 21 11.58 -24.84 -6.85
C ALA A 21 11.63 -23.61 -7.75
N ILE A 22 10.73 -22.64 -7.48
CA ILE A 22 10.77 -21.29 -8.05
C ILE A 22 11.44 -20.40 -7.01
N ASN A 23 12.60 -19.85 -7.29
CA ASN A 23 13.29 -18.95 -6.38
C ASN A 23 13.33 -17.53 -6.95
N ALA A 24 13.17 -16.51 -6.10
CA ALA A 24 13.39 -15.12 -6.46
C ALA A 24 14.60 -14.58 -5.72
N GLU A 25 15.51 -13.95 -6.47
CA GLU A 25 16.71 -13.30 -5.96
C GLU A 25 16.84 -11.87 -6.50
N ALA A 26 17.84 -11.13 -6.01
CA ALA A 26 18.10 -9.73 -6.40
C ALA A 26 16.84 -8.85 -6.30
N ILE A 27 16.07 -9.02 -5.22
CA ILE A 27 14.82 -8.27 -5.03
C ILE A 27 15.17 -6.82 -4.67
N GLU A 28 14.73 -5.88 -5.52
CA GLU A 28 14.97 -4.45 -5.37
C GLU A 28 13.67 -3.65 -5.47
N ASN A 29 13.56 -2.57 -4.66
CA ASN A 29 12.45 -1.64 -4.78
C ASN A 29 12.71 -0.67 -5.94
N LEU A 30 11.74 -0.57 -6.86
CA LEU A 30 11.71 0.38 -7.95
C LEU A 30 10.83 1.58 -7.59
N PRO A 31 10.94 2.73 -8.29
CA PRO A 31 10.10 3.91 -8.01
C PRO A 31 8.59 3.62 -7.99
N HIS A 32 8.14 2.66 -8.80
CA HIS A 32 6.71 2.33 -8.96
C HIS A 32 6.44 0.82 -8.94
N GLY A 33 7.26 0.04 -8.25
CA GLY A 33 7.10 -1.40 -8.21
C GLY A 33 8.27 -2.12 -7.57
N ILE A 34 8.51 -3.35 -7.99
CA ILE A 34 9.56 -4.21 -7.48
C ILE A 34 10.23 -4.99 -8.63
N GLY A 35 11.57 -5.02 -8.63
CA GLY A 35 12.37 -5.82 -9.54
C GLY A 35 12.91 -7.06 -8.84
N PHE A 36 13.01 -8.19 -9.55
CA PHE A 36 13.63 -9.42 -9.06
C PHE A 36 13.96 -10.37 -10.21
N THR A 37 14.85 -11.34 -9.96
CA THR A 37 15.15 -12.41 -10.91
C THR A 37 14.52 -13.71 -10.42
N VAL A 38 13.75 -14.38 -11.26
CA VAL A 38 13.20 -15.70 -10.99
C VAL A 38 14.14 -16.76 -11.55
N HIS A 39 14.54 -17.71 -10.69
CA HIS A 39 15.29 -18.90 -11.08
C HIS A 39 14.34 -20.09 -11.17
N TRP A 40 14.26 -20.72 -12.35
CA TRP A 40 13.43 -21.87 -12.62
C TRP A 40 14.09 -22.84 -13.58
N GLN A 41 14.27 -24.11 -13.18
CA GLN A 41 14.84 -25.20 -14.01
C GLN A 41 16.15 -24.81 -14.71
N GLY A 42 17.03 -24.06 -14.00
CA GLY A 42 18.35 -23.68 -14.53
C GLY A 42 18.35 -22.49 -15.47
N ALA A 43 17.21 -21.79 -15.63
CA ALA A 43 17.10 -20.56 -16.40
C ALA A 43 16.69 -19.37 -15.49
N ASP A 44 17.12 -18.17 -15.89
CA ASP A 44 16.88 -16.91 -15.19
C ASP A 44 15.90 -16.03 -15.95
N TYR A 45 14.92 -15.51 -15.23
CA TYR A 45 13.88 -14.64 -15.79
C TYR A 45 13.82 -13.35 -14.98
N PRO A 46 14.33 -12.21 -15.51
CA PRO A 46 14.17 -10.93 -14.88
C PRO A 46 12.70 -10.49 -14.94
N VAL A 47 12.15 -9.99 -13.83
CA VAL A 47 10.76 -9.54 -13.70
C VAL A 47 10.73 -8.16 -13.08
N ARG A 48 9.91 -7.24 -13.66
CA ARG A 48 9.63 -5.90 -13.13
C ARG A 48 8.13 -5.74 -12.96
N ALA A 49 7.64 -5.98 -11.75
CA ALA A 49 6.21 -5.97 -11.45
C ALA A 49 5.75 -4.66 -10.81
N SER A 50 4.54 -4.20 -11.16
CA SER A 50 3.91 -3.00 -10.62
C SER A 50 3.23 -3.25 -9.26
N VAL A 51 3.88 -4.00 -8.37
CA VAL A 51 3.42 -4.29 -7.01
C VAL A 51 4.44 -3.83 -5.99
N ILE A 52 4.03 -3.58 -4.75
CA ILE A 52 4.87 -3.06 -3.67
C ILE A 52 5.04 -4.14 -2.59
N GLY A 53 6.27 -4.25 -2.06
CA GLY A 53 6.61 -5.10 -0.93
C GLY A 53 6.98 -6.54 -1.29
N ARG A 54 7.96 -7.08 -0.55
CA ARG A 54 8.52 -8.43 -0.76
C ARG A 54 7.48 -9.55 -0.69
N PHE A 55 6.44 -9.41 0.14
CA PHE A 55 5.37 -10.41 0.22
C PHE A 55 4.56 -10.52 -1.09
N ASN A 56 4.48 -9.46 -1.90
CA ASN A 56 3.87 -9.55 -3.23
C ASN A 56 4.75 -10.31 -4.23
N VAL A 57 6.08 -10.30 -4.08
CA VAL A 57 6.94 -11.23 -4.84
C VAL A 57 6.55 -12.68 -4.52
N SER A 58 6.36 -13.02 -3.23
CA SER A 58 5.88 -14.34 -2.82
C SER A 58 4.52 -14.69 -3.45
N ASN A 59 3.57 -13.74 -3.51
CA ASN A 59 2.28 -13.93 -4.16
C ASN A 59 2.42 -14.16 -5.68
N LEU A 60 3.33 -13.42 -6.33
CA LEU A 60 3.62 -13.58 -7.75
C LEU A 60 4.24 -14.95 -8.05
N LEU A 61 5.19 -15.41 -7.22
CA LEU A 61 5.78 -16.75 -7.36
C LEU A 61 4.74 -17.86 -7.15
N ALA A 62 3.82 -17.69 -6.17
CA ALA A 62 2.72 -18.64 -5.97
C ALA A 62 1.81 -18.70 -7.21
N THR A 63 1.48 -17.54 -7.80
CA THR A 63 0.70 -17.44 -9.05
C THR A 63 1.43 -18.14 -10.19
N ALA A 64 2.73 -17.88 -10.35
CA ALA A 64 3.54 -18.54 -11.37
C ALA A 64 3.55 -20.08 -11.18
N GLY A 65 3.72 -20.55 -9.93
CA GLY A 65 3.66 -21.97 -9.60
C GLY A 65 2.35 -22.63 -10.05
N ILE A 66 1.22 -21.97 -9.78
CA ILE A 66 -0.10 -22.46 -10.23
C ILE A 66 -0.15 -22.53 -11.77
N LEU A 67 0.27 -21.49 -12.48
CA LEU A 67 0.23 -21.45 -13.95
C LEU A 67 1.13 -22.52 -14.57
N LEU A 68 2.31 -22.77 -13.99
CA LEU A 68 3.21 -23.84 -14.42
C LEU A 68 2.63 -25.24 -14.22
N THR A 69 1.76 -25.45 -13.21
CA THR A 69 1.06 -26.74 -13.06
C THR A 69 0.05 -27.00 -14.16
N PHE A 70 -0.49 -25.97 -14.81
CA PHE A 70 -1.34 -26.08 -16.00
C PHE A 70 -0.57 -26.30 -17.29
N GLY A 71 0.76 -26.42 -17.24
CA GLY A 71 1.62 -26.68 -18.40
C GLY A 71 1.85 -25.44 -19.28
N ILE A 72 1.60 -24.23 -18.76
CA ILE A 72 1.93 -23.00 -19.48
C ILE A 72 3.44 -22.82 -19.47
N ASP A 73 3.99 -22.43 -20.61
CA ASP A 73 5.43 -22.26 -20.82
C ASP A 73 6.03 -21.21 -19.87
N ALA A 74 7.18 -21.54 -19.26
CA ALA A 74 7.79 -20.70 -18.22
C ALA A 74 8.12 -19.27 -18.67
N PRO A 75 8.74 -19.02 -19.83
CA PRO A 75 8.93 -17.67 -20.34
C PRO A 75 7.63 -16.86 -20.44
N ALA A 76 6.54 -17.48 -20.90
CA ALA A 76 5.24 -16.85 -21.00
C ALA A 76 4.66 -16.53 -19.61
N VAL A 77 4.79 -17.47 -18.65
CA VAL A 77 4.33 -17.26 -17.25
C VAL A 77 5.05 -16.07 -16.63
N PHE A 78 6.39 -16.05 -16.65
CA PHE A 78 7.15 -15.00 -15.97
C PHE A 78 7.01 -13.64 -16.66
N ALA A 79 6.88 -13.57 -17.98
CA ALA A 79 6.57 -12.33 -18.69
C ALA A 79 5.18 -11.75 -18.31
N GLN A 80 4.19 -12.60 -17.97
CA GLN A 80 2.89 -12.12 -17.53
C GLN A 80 2.90 -11.55 -16.11
N LEU A 81 3.86 -11.93 -15.25
CA LEU A 81 3.97 -11.36 -13.90
C LEU A 81 4.16 -9.84 -13.92
N GLU A 82 4.82 -9.29 -14.94
CA GLU A 82 5.02 -7.84 -15.10
C GLU A 82 3.73 -7.07 -15.35
N ARG A 83 2.71 -7.75 -15.87
CA ARG A 83 1.40 -7.17 -16.19
C ARG A 83 0.41 -7.23 -15.03
N LEU A 84 0.76 -7.99 -13.98
CA LEU A 84 -0.09 -8.10 -12.80
C LEU A 84 -0.01 -6.84 -11.96
N THR A 85 -1.15 -6.42 -11.45
CA THR A 85 -1.29 -5.32 -10.51
C THR A 85 -1.79 -5.84 -9.17
N ALA A 86 -1.57 -5.09 -8.11
CA ALA A 86 -2.16 -5.42 -6.81
C ALA A 86 -3.69 -5.46 -6.91
N PRO A 87 -4.36 -6.36 -6.19
CA PRO A 87 -5.81 -6.32 -6.06
C PRO A 87 -6.28 -4.96 -5.53
N ALA A 88 -7.48 -4.52 -5.94
CA ALA A 88 -8.05 -3.26 -5.49
C ALA A 88 -8.02 -3.12 -3.96
N GLY A 89 -7.50 -2.01 -3.46
CA GLY A 89 -7.37 -1.73 -2.04
C GLY A 89 -6.39 -2.62 -1.26
N ARG A 90 -5.42 -3.25 -1.92
CA ARG A 90 -4.36 -4.06 -1.31
C ARG A 90 -2.99 -3.55 -1.76
N LEU A 91 -2.36 -2.67 -1.01
CA LEU A 91 -1.18 -1.90 -1.43
C LEU A 91 -1.35 -1.34 -2.86
N GLU A 92 -2.53 -0.85 -3.16
CA GLU A 92 -2.86 -0.28 -4.46
C GLU A 92 -2.16 1.06 -4.64
N VAL A 93 -1.29 1.14 -5.65
CA VAL A 93 -0.60 2.39 -6.01
C VAL A 93 -1.57 3.31 -6.75
N VAL A 94 -1.80 4.50 -6.21
CA VAL A 94 -2.63 5.52 -6.86
C VAL A 94 -1.75 6.48 -7.65
N ARG A 95 -2.15 6.76 -8.90
CA ARG A 95 -1.48 7.69 -9.81
C ARG A 95 -2.44 8.76 -10.29
N SER A 96 -1.93 9.93 -10.66
CA SER A 96 -2.75 11.06 -11.17
C SER A 96 -3.38 10.81 -12.54
N GLY A 97 -2.78 9.94 -13.37
CA GLY A 97 -3.29 9.56 -14.70
C GLY A 97 -4.23 8.35 -14.70
N SER A 98 -4.95 8.12 -15.82
CA SER A 98 -5.74 6.91 -16.00
C SER A 98 -4.82 5.68 -16.14
N SER A 99 -5.28 4.51 -15.69
CA SER A 99 -4.53 3.24 -15.65
C SER A 99 -4.07 2.72 -17.04
N SER A 100 -4.45 3.38 -18.12
CA SER A 100 -4.11 3.00 -19.50
C SER A 100 -2.94 3.79 -20.11
N GLU A 101 -2.50 4.88 -19.47
CA GLU A 101 -1.31 5.59 -19.95
C GLU A 101 -0.07 4.92 -19.36
N SER A 102 0.69 4.27 -20.25
CA SER A 102 2.01 3.71 -19.93
C SER A 102 2.82 4.70 -19.11
N ALA A 103 3.56 4.19 -18.12
CA ALA A 103 4.49 4.93 -17.29
C ALA A 103 5.56 5.62 -18.17
N SER A 104 5.15 6.68 -18.88
CA SER A 104 6.07 7.59 -19.55
C SER A 104 6.83 8.33 -18.46
N ALA A 105 8.15 8.20 -18.49
CA ALA A 105 9.10 8.73 -17.51
C ALA A 105 9.18 10.27 -17.43
N SER A 106 8.16 10.98 -17.90
CA SER A 106 8.13 12.44 -18.00
C SER A 106 6.87 13.08 -17.42
N ALA A 107 6.36 12.57 -16.27
CA ALA A 107 5.39 13.37 -15.52
C ALA A 107 6.08 14.68 -15.10
N PRO A 108 5.48 15.86 -15.39
CA PRO A 108 6.10 17.16 -15.09
C PRO A 108 6.21 17.43 -13.58
N PHE A 109 5.66 16.56 -12.76
CA PHE A 109 5.66 16.64 -11.30
C PHE A 109 6.23 15.37 -10.66
N ALA A 110 7.11 15.56 -9.69
CA ALA A 110 7.59 14.46 -8.85
C ALA A 110 6.57 14.19 -7.74
N ASP A 111 5.74 13.16 -7.92
CA ASP A 111 4.69 12.79 -6.97
C ASP A 111 5.20 11.89 -5.83
N PRO A 112 4.62 12.01 -4.62
CA PRO A 112 4.80 11.02 -3.57
C PRO A 112 4.26 9.65 -4.02
N LEU A 113 4.71 8.59 -3.37
CA LEU A 113 4.11 7.27 -3.54
C LEU A 113 2.82 7.21 -2.70
N VAL A 114 1.66 7.25 -3.34
CA VAL A 114 0.36 7.17 -2.66
C VAL A 114 -0.19 5.76 -2.74
N ILE A 115 -0.49 5.17 -1.58
CA ILE A 115 -0.92 3.77 -1.42
C ILE A 115 -2.26 3.71 -0.70
N VAL A 116 -3.20 2.93 -1.24
CA VAL A 116 -4.46 2.58 -0.58
C VAL A 116 -4.43 1.12 -0.15
N ASP A 117 -4.76 0.86 1.13
CA ASP A 117 -4.78 -0.49 1.70
C ASP A 117 -5.97 -0.74 2.62
N TYR A 118 -6.37 -2.00 2.73
CA TYR A 118 -7.47 -2.44 3.60
C TYR A 118 -7.05 -2.68 5.05
N ALA A 119 -5.82 -2.41 5.46
CA ALA A 119 -5.32 -2.61 6.81
C ALA A 119 -6.15 -1.82 7.83
N HIS A 120 -6.97 -2.53 8.62
CA HIS A 120 -7.90 -1.99 9.61
C HIS A 120 -7.77 -2.69 10.98
N THR A 121 -6.67 -3.40 11.19
CA THR A 121 -6.29 -4.03 12.46
C THR A 121 -4.87 -3.62 12.82
N PRO A 122 -4.47 -3.65 14.11
CA PRO A 122 -3.11 -3.32 14.52
C PRO A 122 -2.05 -4.11 13.76
N ASP A 123 -2.18 -5.44 13.68
CA ASP A 123 -1.24 -6.32 12.98
C ASP A 123 -1.14 -6.02 11.47
N ALA A 124 -2.28 -5.74 10.83
CA ALA A 124 -2.29 -5.40 9.41
C ALA A 124 -1.59 -4.05 9.17
N LEU A 125 -1.84 -3.03 10.02
CA LEU A 125 -1.15 -1.75 9.95
C LEU A 125 0.35 -1.91 10.14
N ILE A 126 0.79 -2.67 11.16
CA ILE A 126 2.22 -2.94 11.39
C ILE A 126 2.86 -3.56 10.16
N LYS A 127 2.24 -4.61 9.58
CA LYS A 127 2.78 -5.31 8.40
C LYS A 127 2.90 -4.39 7.18
N VAL A 128 1.86 -3.60 6.91
CA VAL A 128 1.86 -2.68 5.76
C VAL A 128 2.87 -1.56 5.97
N MET A 129 2.88 -0.91 7.14
CA MET A 129 3.84 0.17 7.43
C MET A 129 5.29 -0.33 7.45
N THR A 130 5.55 -1.54 7.96
CA THR A 130 6.89 -2.16 7.91
C THR A 130 7.34 -2.35 6.45
N ALA A 131 6.49 -2.93 5.61
CA ALA A 131 6.80 -3.11 4.19
C ALA A 131 7.03 -1.77 3.47
N LEU A 132 6.25 -0.72 3.81
CA LEU A 132 6.43 0.61 3.22
C LEU A 132 7.69 1.31 3.74
N ASN A 133 8.11 1.07 4.98
CA ASN A 133 9.38 1.57 5.50
C ASN A 133 10.60 0.90 4.81
N GLU A 134 10.49 -0.38 4.40
CA GLU A 134 11.51 -1.01 3.54
C GLU A 134 11.61 -0.31 2.17
N VAL A 135 10.48 0.08 1.59
CA VAL A 135 10.44 0.86 0.34
C VAL A 135 10.99 2.27 0.57
N LEU A 136 10.64 2.89 1.69
CA LEU A 136 11.09 4.23 2.06
C LEU A 136 12.62 4.32 2.22
N ALA A 137 13.29 3.23 2.63
CA ALA A 137 14.74 3.16 2.73
C ALA A 137 15.47 3.44 1.38
N SER A 138 14.79 3.20 0.25
CA SER A 138 15.30 3.55 -1.10
C SER A 138 14.94 4.99 -1.54
N ARG A 139 14.30 5.80 -0.70
CA ARG A 139 13.77 7.14 -0.99
C ARG A 139 14.39 8.17 -0.01
N PRO A 140 15.59 8.71 -0.29
CA PRO A 140 16.35 9.54 0.65
C PRO A 140 15.55 10.75 1.16
N GLY A 141 15.52 10.93 2.48
CA GLY A 141 14.83 12.05 3.14
C GLY A 141 13.30 11.95 3.11
N GLY A 142 12.75 10.85 2.56
CA GLY A 142 11.30 10.62 2.54
C GLY A 142 10.73 10.30 3.91
N VAL A 143 9.44 10.53 4.07
CA VAL A 143 8.66 10.28 5.30
C VAL A 143 7.44 9.43 4.98
N LEU A 144 7.13 8.45 5.84
CA LEU A 144 5.86 7.72 5.78
C LEU A 144 4.78 8.53 6.51
N SER A 145 3.77 8.98 5.77
CA SER A 145 2.54 9.59 6.28
C SER A 145 1.42 8.55 6.28
N THR A 146 0.80 8.27 7.43
CA THR A 146 -0.29 7.29 7.52
C THR A 146 -1.60 7.97 7.86
N VAL A 147 -2.59 7.87 6.95
CA VAL A 147 -3.97 8.35 7.10
C VAL A 147 -4.86 7.14 7.38
N PHE A 148 -5.47 7.08 8.55
CA PHE A 148 -6.32 5.95 8.94
C PHE A 148 -7.33 6.30 10.00
N GLY A 149 -8.33 5.44 10.17
CA GLY A 149 -9.31 5.51 11.26
C GLY A 149 -9.71 4.12 11.75
N ALA A 150 -10.59 4.08 12.71
CA ALA A 150 -11.20 2.85 13.20
C ALA A 150 -12.70 2.84 12.96
N GLY A 151 -13.27 1.67 12.67
CA GLY A 151 -14.71 1.51 12.51
C GLY A 151 -15.45 1.60 13.86
N GLY A 152 -16.62 2.27 13.85
CA GLY A 152 -17.58 2.21 14.93
C GLY A 152 -18.33 0.87 14.97
N ASP A 153 -18.98 0.56 16.10
CA ASP A 153 -19.70 -0.70 16.36
C ASP A 153 -18.81 -1.93 16.13
N ARG A 154 -17.55 -1.83 16.51
CA ARG A 154 -16.50 -2.84 16.37
C ARG A 154 -15.67 -2.93 17.64
N ASP A 155 -14.69 -3.82 17.66
CA ASP A 155 -13.76 -3.98 18.78
C ASP A 155 -13.06 -2.66 19.15
N HIS A 156 -13.43 -2.11 20.32
CA HIS A 156 -12.85 -0.87 20.85
C HIS A 156 -11.41 -1.06 21.32
N GLY A 157 -11.03 -2.27 21.78
CA GLY A 157 -9.70 -2.57 22.28
C GLY A 157 -8.59 -2.42 21.25
N LYS A 158 -8.92 -2.56 19.96
CA LYS A 158 -7.94 -2.38 18.87
C LYS A 158 -7.57 -0.91 18.60
N ARG A 159 -8.40 0.06 18.99
CA ARG A 159 -8.21 1.48 18.66
C ARG A 159 -6.89 2.05 19.19
N PRO A 160 -6.59 1.95 20.50
CA PRO A 160 -5.30 2.43 20.99
C PRO A 160 -4.13 1.62 20.45
N LEU A 161 -4.28 0.33 20.14
CA LEU A 161 -3.24 -0.48 19.52
C LEU A 161 -2.91 -0.03 18.10
N MET A 162 -3.92 0.42 17.33
CA MET A 162 -3.72 1.02 16.01
C MET A 162 -2.97 2.36 16.12
N GLY A 163 -3.32 3.20 17.11
CA GLY A 163 -2.60 4.44 17.42
C GLY A 163 -1.13 4.19 17.78
N ALA A 164 -0.86 3.21 18.64
CA ALA A 164 0.50 2.82 19.02
C ALA A 164 1.32 2.33 17.82
N ALA A 165 0.72 1.51 16.95
CA ALA A 165 1.37 1.02 15.74
C ALA A 165 1.73 2.18 14.80
N ALA A 166 0.82 3.12 14.56
CA ALA A 166 1.09 4.30 13.74
C ALA A 166 2.15 5.20 14.39
N GLY A 167 2.12 5.37 15.71
CA GLY A 167 3.11 6.11 16.48
C GLY A 167 4.53 5.61 16.25
N SER A 168 4.72 4.31 16.30
CA SER A 168 6.06 3.70 16.19
C SER A 168 6.62 3.64 14.78
N LEU A 169 5.76 3.60 13.74
CA LEU A 169 6.18 3.27 12.37
C LEU A 169 5.98 4.41 11.35
N SER A 170 5.24 5.46 11.70
CA SER A 170 4.99 6.59 10.80
C SER A 170 5.75 7.84 11.25
N GLY A 171 6.23 8.63 10.28
CA GLY A 171 6.81 9.95 10.52
C GLY A 171 5.74 11.06 10.59
N ARG A 172 4.56 10.84 10.00
CA ARG A 172 3.37 11.69 10.14
C ARG A 172 2.14 10.81 10.30
N ILE A 173 1.22 11.21 11.16
CA ILE A 173 0.01 10.45 11.50
C ILE A 173 -1.20 11.36 11.31
N VAL A 174 -2.17 10.93 10.53
CA VAL A 174 -3.46 11.58 10.38
C VAL A 174 -4.56 10.61 10.79
N ILE A 175 -5.16 10.86 11.94
CA ILE A 175 -6.30 10.06 12.43
C ILE A 175 -7.58 10.68 11.85
N THR A 176 -8.40 9.87 11.19
CA THR A 176 -9.62 10.30 10.52
C THR A 176 -10.77 9.32 10.73
N SER A 177 -11.96 9.65 10.21
CA SER A 177 -13.09 8.71 10.24
C SER A 177 -12.91 7.58 9.21
N ASP A 178 -13.23 6.37 9.63
CA ASP A 178 -13.45 5.22 8.75
C ASP A 178 -14.95 5.10 8.43
N ASN A 179 -15.67 4.16 9.03
CA ASN A 179 -17.12 4.04 9.08
C ASN A 179 -17.55 4.23 10.55
N PRO A 180 -17.90 5.44 11.01
CA PRO A 180 -18.30 5.66 12.39
C PRO A 180 -19.56 4.90 12.81
N ARG A 181 -20.42 4.56 11.87
CA ARG A 181 -21.72 3.90 12.09
C ARG A 181 -22.58 4.67 13.11
N SER A 182 -22.91 4.05 14.25
CA SER A 182 -23.73 4.70 15.29
C SER A 182 -22.91 5.47 16.34
N GLU A 183 -21.57 5.32 16.31
CA GLU A 183 -20.71 5.98 17.30
C GLU A 183 -20.30 7.40 16.89
N ASP A 184 -19.99 8.22 17.88
CA ASP A 184 -19.41 9.56 17.67
C ASP A 184 -18.01 9.44 17.02
N PRO A 185 -17.78 10.00 15.82
CA PRO A 185 -16.49 9.99 15.15
C PRO A 185 -15.35 10.57 16.00
N GLN A 186 -15.62 11.60 16.80
CA GLN A 186 -14.65 12.24 17.67
C GLN A 186 -14.18 11.27 18.76
N ALA A 187 -15.11 10.57 19.41
CA ALA A 187 -14.80 9.60 20.46
C ALA A 187 -13.95 8.42 19.91
N ILE A 188 -14.24 7.99 18.67
CA ILE A 188 -13.42 6.96 17.99
C ILE A 188 -11.99 7.47 17.76
N ALA A 189 -11.85 8.70 17.23
CA ALA A 189 -10.54 9.29 16.94
C ALA A 189 -9.72 9.50 18.22
N GLU A 190 -10.34 9.94 19.31
CA GLU A 190 -9.70 10.10 20.62
C GLU A 190 -9.22 8.75 21.19
N ALA A 191 -10.00 7.70 21.05
CA ALA A 191 -9.61 6.36 21.46
C ALA A 191 -8.40 5.83 20.67
N VAL A 192 -8.28 6.16 19.39
CA VAL A 192 -7.08 5.85 18.57
C VAL A 192 -5.91 6.71 19.02
N ALA A 193 -6.11 8.03 19.18
CA ALA A 193 -5.08 8.99 19.58
C ALA A 193 -4.48 8.67 20.97
N ALA A 194 -5.29 8.14 21.89
CA ALA A 194 -4.84 7.72 23.21
C ALA A 194 -3.74 6.65 23.17
N GLY A 195 -3.65 5.88 22.09
CA GLY A 195 -2.59 4.89 21.91
C GLY A 195 -1.27 5.45 21.39
N VAL A 196 -1.25 6.67 20.87
CA VAL A 196 -0.02 7.31 20.40
C VAL A 196 0.80 7.77 21.59
N ALA A 197 2.06 7.31 21.67
CA ALA A 197 2.96 7.68 22.76
C ALA A 197 3.17 9.20 22.83
N GLU A 198 3.38 9.74 24.03
CA GLU A 198 3.56 11.19 24.23
C GLU A 198 4.66 11.80 23.34
N ALA A 199 5.78 11.10 23.21
CA ALA A 199 6.91 11.51 22.37
C ALA A 199 6.53 11.61 20.87
N ASP A 200 5.50 10.91 20.43
CA ASP A 200 5.05 10.83 19.04
C ASP A 200 3.87 11.75 18.73
N ARG A 201 3.27 12.38 19.73
CA ARG A 201 2.08 13.24 19.55
C ARG A 201 2.32 14.44 18.66
N ALA A 202 3.53 14.98 18.63
CA ALA A 202 3.88 16.13 17.79
C ALA A 202 3.75 15.83 16.28
N LYS A 203 3.79 14.56 15.86
CA LYS A 203 3.64 14.14 14.46
C LYS A 203 2.22 13.68 14.12
N MET A 204 1.27 13.81 15.05
CA MET A 204 -0.12 13.37 14.91
C MET A 204 -1.06 14.56 14.74
N THR A 205 -2.00 14.43 13.81
CA THR A 205 -3.16 15.32 13.64
C THR A 205 -4.44 14.51 13.62
N VAL A 206 -5.56 15.14 14.01
CA VAL A 206 -6.90 14.56 13.90
C VAL A 206 -7.69 15.41 12.93
N GLU A 207 -8.19 14.81 11.86
CA GLU A 207 -9.08 15.42 10.88
C GLU A 207 -10.20 14.43 10.56
N LEU A 208 -11.40 14.70 11.07
CA LEU A 208 -12.54 13.77 10.97
C LEU A 208 -13.12 13.65 9.57
N ASP A 209 -13.01 14.71 8.76
CA ASP A 209 -13.36 14.65 7.34
C ASP A 209 -12.27 13.85 6.60
N ARG A 210 -12.57 12.59 6.26
CA ARG A 210 -11.63 11.69 5.60
C ARG A 210 -11.16 12.21 4.25
N ARG A 211 -12.05 12.88 3.50
CA ARG A 211 -11.69 13.48 2.22
C ARG A 211 -10.63 14.56 2.41
N ARG A 212 -10.86 15.46 3.37
CA ARG A 212 -9.92 16.53 3.70
C ARG A 212 -8.61 15.98 4.25
N ALA A 213 -8.67 14.98 5.12
CA ALA A 213 -7.48 14.29 5.66
C ALA A 213 -6.59 13.73 4.55
N ILE A 214 -7.16 13.05 3.54
CA ILE A 214 -6.45 12.50 2.40
C ILE A 214 -5.84 13.62 1.54
N ILE A 215 -6.63 14.64 1.18
CA ILE A 215 -6.18 15.75 0.33
C ILE A 215 -5.00 16.49 1.00
N GLU A 216 -5.12 16.82 2.28
CA GLU A 216 -4.07 17.53 3.01
C GLU A 216 -2.80 16.69 3.13
N ALA A 217 -2.91 15.40 3.45
CA ALA A 217 -1.76 14.51 3.55
C ALA A 217 -1.01 14.37 2.22
N VAL A 218 -1.71 14.19 1.10
CA VAL A 218 -1.11 14.04 -0.23
C VAL A 218 -0.51 15.36 -0.72
N CYS A 219 -1.21 16.50 -0.49
CA CYS A 219 -0.70 17.82 -0.90
C CYS A 219 0.54 18.26 -0.10
N ALA A 220 0.65 17.87 1.16
CA ALA A 220 1.80 18.19 2.02
C ALA A 220 3.01 17.27 1.81
N ALA A 221 2.84 16.16 1.10
CA ALA A 221 3.88 15.17 0.89
C ALA A 221 4.93 15.64 -0.14
N GLY A 222 6.22 15.39 0.17
CA GLY A 222 7.32 15.57 -0.77
C GLY A 222 7.42 14.43 -1.79
N ALA A 223 8.24 14.60 -2.81
CA ALA A 223 8.41 13.61 -3.89
C ALA A 223 8.92 12.24 -3.41
N ASN A 224 9.72 12.24 -2.35
CA ASN A 224 10.26 11.01 -1.76
C ASN A 224 9.37 10.41 -0.66
N ASP A 225 8.29 11.11 -0.27
CA ASP A 225 7.39 10.63 0.78
C ASP A 225 6.51 9.48 0.28
N ILE A 226 6.03 8.70 1.23
CA ILE A 226 4.98 7.69 1.02
C ILE A 226 3.76 8.13 1.82
N VAL A 227 2.59 8.15 1.18
CA VAL A 227 1.30 8.37 1.84
C VAL A 227 0.50 7.08 1.83
N LEU A 228 0.35 6.47 3.00
CA LEU A 228 -0.52 5.31 3.21
C LEU A 228 -1.91 5.78 3.62
N ILE A 229 -2.93 5.39 2.88
CA ILE A 229 -4.35 5.59 3.20
C ILE A 229 -4.90 4.21 3.55
N ALA A 230 -5.16 3.98 4.85
CA ALA A 230 -5.50 2.65 5.36
C ALA A 230 -6.92 2.59 5.95
N GLY A 231 -7.48 1.37 5.94
CA GLY A 231 -8.75 1.02 6.57
C GLY A 231 -9.79 0.54 5.58
N LYS A 232 -10.15 1.36 4.60
CA LYS A 232 -11.25 1.09 3.67
C LYS A 232 -10.85 0.25 2.45
N GLY A 233 -9.60 0.39 1.99
CA GLY A 233 -9.14 -0.35 0.81
C GLY A 233 -10.06 -0.13 -0.40
N HIS A 234 -10.73 -1.21 -0.84
CA HIS A 234 -11.64 -1.21 -1.99
C HIS A 234 -13.08 -0.79 -1.66
N GLU A 235 -13.40 -0.43 -0.40
CA GLU A 235 -14.75 0.04 -0.05
C GLU A 235 -15.09 1.33 -0.80
N THR A 236 -16.33 1.42 -1.30
CA THR A 236 -16.82 2.56 -2.08
C THR A 236 -17.89 3.38 -1.33
N TYR A 237 -17.96 3.26 -0.01
CA TYR A 237 -18.91 3.98 0.81
C TYR A 237 -18.31 4.39 2.16
N GLN A 238 -18.92 5.39 2.81
CA GLN A 238 -18.74 5.71 4.22
C GLN A 238 -20.11 5.65 4.90
N GLU A 239 -20.17 5.00 6.07
CA GLU A 239 -21.39 4.81 6.84
C GLU A 239 -21.37 5.64 8.12
N VAL A 240 -22.34 6.56 8.25
CA VAL A 240 -22.54 7.45 9.40
C VAL A 240 -24.02 7.40 9.80
N ASN A 241 -24.33 7.04 11.04
CA ASN A 241 -25.69 6.94 11.57
C ASN A 241 -26.64 6.09 10.68
N GLY A 242 -26.14 4.96 10.17
CA GLY A 242 -26.88 4.05 9.30
C GLY A 242 -27.06 4.53 7.85
N VAL A 243 -26.57 5.72 7.52
CA VAL A 243 -26.61 6.25 6.15
C VAL A 243 -25.28 5.96 5.47
N ARG A 244 -25.34 5.31 4.30
CA ARG A 244 -24.18 5.07 3.44
C ARG A 244 -24.14 6.11 2.34
N SER A 245 -23.07 6.88 2.30
CA SER A 245 -22.72 7.78 1.21
C SER A 245 -21.60 7.21 0.36
N HIS A 246 -21.56 7.54 -0.92
CA HIS A 246 -20.45 7.14 -1.80
C HIS A 246 -19.16 7.78 -1.34
N PHE A 247 -18.11 6.95 -1.18
CA PHE A 247 -16.77 7.40 -0.81
C PHE A 247 -15.74 6.36 -1.24
N SER A 248 -14.69 6.77 -1.94
CA SER A 248 -13.59 5.90 -2.36
C SER A 248 -12.26 6.56 -2.06
N ASP A 249 -11.42 5.90 -1.26
CA ASP A 249 -10.07 6.36 -0.95
C ASP A 249 -9.23 6.55 -2.22
N VAL A 250 -9.32 5.61 -3.17
CA VAL A 250 -8.58 5.68 -4.45
C VAL A 250 -9.00 6.88 -5.28
N GLN A 251 -10.31 7.17 -5.34
CA GLN A 251 -10.81 8.33 -6.07
C GLN A 251 -10.33 9.62 -5.43
N VAL A 252 -10.47 9.77 -4.11
CA VAL A 252 -10.04 10.96 -3.37
C VAL A 252 -8.53 11.14 -3.47
N ALA A 253 -7.74 10.07 -3.37
CA ALA A 253 -6.29 10.13 -3.51
C ALA A 253 -5.86 10.60 -4.91
N ARG A 254 -6.56 10.17 -5.97
CA ARG A 254 -6.32 10.64 -7.34
C ARG A 254 -6.63 12.12 -7.50
N GLU A 255 -7.75 12.57 -6.95
CA GLU A 255 -8.14 13.98 -6.92
C GLU A 255 -7.11 14.82 -6.13
N ALA A 256 -6.60 14.29 -5.02
CA ALA A 256 -5.57 14.94 -4.21
C ALA A 256 -4.23 15.12 -4.97
N LEU A 257 -3.82 14.14 -5.77
CA LEU A 257 -2.64 14.27 -6.63
C LEU A 257 -2.83 15.37 -7.68
N LEU A 258 -4.01 15.47 -8.30
CA LEU A 258 -4.33 16.54 -9.26
C LEU A 258 -4.36 17.92 -8.57
N GLU A 259 -4.94 18.02 -7.38
CA GLU A 259 -4.93 19.27 -6.60
C GLU A 259 -3.50 19.68 -6.20
N ARG A 260 -2.66 18.72 -5.82
CA ARG A 260 -1.24 18.95 -5.55
C ARG A 260 -0.53 19.58 -6.76
N HIS A 261 -0.75 19.04 -7.96
CA HIS A 261 -0.19 19.60 -9.19
C HIS A 261 -0.65 21.04 -9.41
N ALA A 262 -1.93 21.31 -9.22
CA ALA A 262 -2.48 22.65 -9.34
C ALA A 262 -1.87 23.65 -8.34
N ARG A 263 -1.61 23.20 -7.09
CA ARG A 263 -0.95 24.04 -6.07
C ARG A 263 0.49 24.37 -6.45
N ILE A 264 1.25 23.39 -6.94
CA ILE A 264 2.64 23.60 -7.38
C ILE A 264 2.71 24.59 -8.55
N LEU A 265 1.78 24.51 -9.51
CA LEU A 265 1.72 25.46 -10.64
C LEU A 265 1.43 26.88 -10.15
N ARG A 266 0.44 27.06 -9.28
CA ARG A 266 0.12 28.38 -8.70
C ARG A 266 1.27 28.99 -7.92
N GLN A 267 2.07 28.18 -7.23
CA GLN A 267 3.26 28.68 -6.51
C GLN A 267 4.33 29.17 -7.48
N LYS A 268 4.59 28.43 -8.57
CA LYS A 268 5.57 28.83 -9.60
C LYS A 268 5.16 30.07 -10.40
N GLU A 269 3.87 30.35 -10.51
CA GLU A 269 3.35 31.57 -11.17
C GLU A 269 3.42 32.80 -10.25
N ALA A 270 3.56 32.60 -8.94
CA ALA A 270 3.63 33.66 -7.94
C ALA A 270 5.07 34.08 -7.57
N GLU A 271 6.06 33.29 -7.98
CA GLU A 271 7.51 33.59 -7.87
C GLU A 271 8.05 34.36 -9.10
#